data_fc391f512c20e46ced73566e914a1281
#
_entry.id   fc391f512c20e46ced73566e914a1281
#
_cell.length_a   1.000
_cell.length_b   1.000
_cell.length_c   1.000
_cell.angle_alpha   90.00
_cell.angle_beta   90.00
_cell.angle_gamma   90.00
#
_symmetry.space_group_name_H-M   'P 1'
#
loop_
_entity.id
_entity.type
_entity.pdbx_description
1 polymer ?
#
loop_
_entity_poly.entity_id
_entity_poly.type
_entity_poly.pdbx_seq_one_letter_code
_entity_poly.pdbx_strand_id
1 'polypeptide(L)'
;MDLLNHRPRLATVWLGSCSGCHMSFLDLDERLIELARLADICYSPIADVKEFPEQVDIALVEGAVANEDHLREIRLIRERTRTLVAFGDCAVTGNVTALRNLFRVEDVLNGVYRAADIVGGIPSGNDIVPRLLERVLRVHDVVPVDHYLPGCPPSADAIFGFLIDLLAGRAPVAEGRKFGA
;
A
#
# COMPACT_ATOMS: atom_id res chain seq x y z
N MET A 1 23.29 -19.46 14.49
CA MET A 1 22.84 -18.17 13.89
C MET A 1 21.78 -17.65 14.81
N ASP A 2 22.10 -16.58 15.54
CA ASP A 2 21.30 -16.01 16.62
C ASP A 2 19.97 -15.46 16.10
N LEU A 3 18.90 -16.25 16.18
CA LEU A 3 17.51 -15.83 15.91
C LEU A 3 16.85 -15.16 17.13
N LEU A 4 17.60 -14.90 18.20
CA LEU A 4 17.05 -14.53 19.51
C LEU A 4 17.08 -13.03 19.83
N ASN A 5 17.53 -12.15 18.91
CA ASN A 5 17.65 -10.71 19.27
C ASN A 5 17.33 -9.71 18.14
N HIS A 6 16.72 -10.14 17.04
CA HIS A 6 16.35 -9.22 15.96
C HIS A 6 14.84 -9.02 15.94
N ARG A 7 14.38 -7.81 16.25
CA ARG A 7 12.97 -7.45 16.09
C ARG A 7 12.61 -7.51 14.58
N PRO A 8 11.47 -8.12 14.21
CA PRO A 8 11.02 -8.13 12.82
C PRO A 8 10.94 -6.71 12.25
N ARG A 9 11.39 -6.54 11.01
CA ARG A 9 11.35 -5.25 10.31
C ARG A 9 10.02 -5.09 9.59
N LEU A 10 9.25 -4.08 10.00
CA LEU A 10 7.95 -3.73 9.46
C LEU A 10 8.07 -2.49 8.57
N ALA A 11 7.56 -2.57 7.36
CA ALA A 11 7.41 -1.45 6.44
C ALA A 11 5.94 -1.20 6.12
N THR A 12 5.57 0.07 5.94
CA THR A 12 4.27 0.47 5.37
C THR A 12 4.52 1.29 4.12
N VAL A 13 3.72 1.06 3.08
CA VAL A 13 3.85 1.72 1.78
C VAL A 13 2.49 2.11 1.27
N TRP A 14 2.38 3.27 0.63
CA TRP A 14 1.19 3.63 -0.14
C TRP A 14 1.52 3.81 -1.62
N LEU A 15 0.67 3.26 -2.46
CA LEU A 15 0.65 3.47 -3.90
C LEU A 15 -0.52 4.39 -4.28
N GLY A 16 -1.29 4.07 -5.32
CA GLY A 16 -2.46 4.85 -5.71
C GLY A 16 -3.67 4.62 -4.81
N SER A 17 -3.90 5.48 -3.83
CA SER A 17 -5.03 5.39 -2.89
C SER A 17 -5.39 6.76 -2.29
N CYS A 18 -6.31 6.75 -1.32
CA CYS A 18 -6.67 7.93 -0.53
C CYS A 18 -5.88 8.05 0.79
N SER A 19 -4.95 7.13 1.07
CA SER A 19 -4.18 7.00 2.32
C SER A 19 -5.04 6.70 3.57
N GLY A 20 -6.29 6.31 3.40
CA GLY A 20 -7.21 6.00 4.50
C GLY A 20 -6.78 4.81 5.33
N CYS A 21 -6.12 3.81 4.73
CA CYS A 21 -5.60 2.66 5.47
C CYS A 21 -4.43 3.07 6.38
N HIS A 22 -3.56 3.99 5.94
CA HIS A 22 -2.52 4.55 6.80
C HIS A 22 -3.10 5.42 7.92
N MET A 23 -4.15 6.19 7.64
CA MET A 23 -4.87 6.92 8.72
C MET A 23 -5.42 5.94 9.76
N SER A 24 -6.06 4.86 9.33
CA SER A 24 -6.54 3.81 10.25
C SER A 24 -5.40 3.07 10.97
N PHE A 25 -4.22 2.96 10.34
CA PHE A 25 -3.02 2.46 11.01
C PHE A 25 -2.55 3.43 12.11
N LEU A 26 -2.63 4.74 11.88
CA LEU A 26 -2.31 5.74 12.90
C LEU A 26 -3.35 5.77 14.04
N ASP A 27 -4.60 5.41 13.78
CA ASP A 27 -5.66 5.26 14.79
C ASP A 27 -5.41 4.08 15.76
N LEU A 28 -4.29 3.37 15.62
CA LEU A 28 -3.78 2.47 16.66
C LEU A 28 -3.42 3.22 17.95
N ASP A 29 -3.16 4.51 17.87
CA ASP A 29 -2.84 5.41 18.99
C ASP A 29 -1.71 4.83 19.87
N GLU A 30 -1.94 4.64 21.17
CA GLU A 30 -0.95 4.10 22.10
C GLU A 30 -0.46 2.68 21.73
N ARG A 31 -1.25 1.91 20.98
CA ARG A 31 -0.83 0.59 20.49
C ARG A 31 0.32 0.65 19.47
N LEU A 32 0.59 1.82 18.87
CA LEU A 32 1.81 2.03 18.09
C LEU A 32 3.07 1.90 18.95
N ILE A 33 3.00 2.28 20.22
CA ILE A 33 4.11 2.10 21.18
C ILE A 33 4.34 0.61 21.46
N GLU A 34 3.25 -0.15 21.59
CA GLU A 34 3.32 -1.60 21.75
C GLU A 34 3.89 -2.26 20.50
N LEU A 35 3.40 -1.90 19.32
CA LEU A 35 3.89 -2.39 18.04
C LEU A 35 5.39 -2.10 17.86
N ALA A 36 5.86 -0.88 18.22
CA ALA A 36 7.26 -0.50 18.13
C ALA A 36 8.18 -1.26 19.09
N ARG A 37 7.63 -1.88 20.15
CA ARG A 37 8.37 -2.81 21.00
C ARG A 37 8.52 -4.20 20.38
N LEU A 38 7.54 -4.62 19.56
CA LEU A 38 7.49 -5.92 18.94
C LEU A 38 8.17 -5.97 17.56
N ALA A 39 8.16 -4.86 16.83
CA ALA A 39 8.74 -4.74 15.50
C ALA A 39 9.52 -3.42 15.35
N ASP A 40 10.49 -3.40 14.44
CA ASP A 40 11.18 -2.20 14.00
C ASP A 40 10.44 -1.64 12.78
N ILE A 41 9.80 -0.47 12.93
CA ILE A 41 9.14 0.22 11.82
C ILE A 41 10.23 0.90 10.99
N CYS A 42 10.77 0.15 10.03
CA CYS A 42 11.96 0.55 9.27
C CYS A 42 11.66 1.44 8.07
N TYR A 43 10.41 1.50 7.61
CA TYR A 43 9.97 2.34 6.50
C TYR A 43 8.49 2.68 6.62
N SER A 44 8.15 3.94 6.36
CA SER A 44 6.76 4.41 6.25
C SER A 44 6.74 5.68 5.40
N PRO A 45 5.66 5.97 4.65
CA PRO A 45 5.52 7.22 3.89
C PRO A 45 5.59 8.49 4.73
N ILE A 46 5.29 8.38 6.03
CA ILE A 46 5.34 9.49 6.99
C ILE A 46 6.65 9.57 7.79
N ALA A 47 7.59 8.65 7.53
CA ALA A 47 8.92 8.66 8.15
C ALA A 47 9.96 9.31 7.22
N ASP A 48 11.12 9.67 7.79
CA ASP A 48 12.18 10.34 7.03
C ASP A 48 12.96 9.44 6.05
N VAL A 49 12.83 8.13 6.17
CA VAL A 49 13.51 7.16 5.30
C VAL A 49 12.93 7.26 3.89
N LYS A 50 13.78 7.59 2.89
CA LYS A 50 13.36 7.86 1.51
C LYS A 50 13.52 6.65 0.58
N GLU A 51 14.40 5.71 0.93
CA GLU A 51 14.64 4.52 0.12
C GLU A 51 14.11 3.28 0.84
N PHE A 52 13.37 2.45 0.10
CA PHE A 52 12.85 1.20 0.66
C PHE A 52 14.02 0.27 1.02
N PRO A 53 14.13 -0.14 2.30
CA PRO A 53 15.28 -0.88 2.80
C PRO A 53 15.31 -2.33 2.31
N GLU A 54 16.49 -2.94 2.36
CA GLU A 54 16.68 -4.37 2.18
C GLU A 54 16.18 -5.18 3.38
N GLN A 55 15.85 -6.46 3.16
CA GLN A 55 15.53 -7.44 4.22
C GLN A 55 14.37 -7.00 5.12
N VAL A 56 13.27 -6.59 4.55
CA VAL A 56 12.01 -6.30 5.26
C VAL A 56 11.30 -7.61 5.56
N ASP A 57 10.90 -7.83 6.81
CA ASP A 57 10.16 -9.04 7.20
C ASP A 57 8.69 -8.97 6.79
N ILE A 58 8.04 -7.83 7.02
CA ILE A 58 6.63 -7.61 6.70
C ILE A 58 6.48 -6.24 6.03
N ALA A 59 5.82 -6.20 4.87
CA ALA A 59 5.41 -4.95 4.22
C ALA A 59 3.89 -4.89 4.08
N LEU A 60 3.27 -3.85 4.64
CA LEU A 60 1.87 -3.49 4.40
C LEU A 60 1.82 -2.54 3.20
N VAL A 61 1.26 -2.98 2.09
CA VAL A 61 1.16 -2.19 0.87
C VAL A 61 -0.27 -1.73 0.66
N GLU A 62 -0.51 -0.43 0.87
CA GLU A 62 -1.79 0.23 0.58
C GLU A 62 -1.81 0.74 -0.85
N GLY A 63 -3.00 0.70 -1.47
CA GLY A 63 -3.23 1.31 -2.76
C GLY A 63 -3.04 0.38 -3.95
N ALA A 64 -3.50 0.85 -5.10
CA ALA A 64 -3.42 0.14 -6.38
C ALA A 64 -2.23 0.63 -7.21
N VAL A 65 -1.78 -0.18 -8.16
CA VAL A 65 -0.70 0.16 -9.09
C VAL A 65 -1.31 0.95 -10.26
N ALA A 66 -1.12 2.27 -10.26
CA ALA A 66 -1.81 3.18 -11.18
C ALA A 66 -0.89 3.89 -12.19
N ASN A 67 0.43 3.90 -11.97
CA ASN A 67 1.43 4.55 -12.79
C ASN A 67 2.73 3.75 -12.86
N GLU A 68 3.68 4.18 -13.68
CA GLU A 68 4.93 3.50 -13.90
C GLU A 68 5.84 3.48 -12.65
N ASP A 69 5.77 4.51 -11.79
CA ASP A 69 6.54 4.55 -10.55
C ASP A 69 6.02 3.51 -9.55
N HIS A 70 4.71 3.43 -9.36
CA HIS A 70 4.09 2.38 -8.54
C HIS A 70 4.48 0.98 -9.04
N LEU A 71 4.57 0.81 -10.38
CA LEU A 71 4.95 -0.48 -10.98
C LEU A 71 6.40 -0.87 -10.65
N ARG A 72 7.33 0.12 -10.67
CA ARG A 72 8.73 -0.11 -10.29
C ARG A 72 8.86 -0.36 -8.79
N GLU A 73 8.18 0.47 -8.02
CA GLU A 73 8.22 0.43 -6.56
C GLU A 73 7.70 -0.89 -6.00
N ILE A 74 6.53 -1.37 -6.44
CA ILE A 74 5.98 -2.63 -5.93
C ILE A 74 6.84 -3.84 -6.24
N ARG A 75 7.53 -3.84 -7.37
CA ARG A 75 8.49 -4.90 -7.73
C ARG A 75 9.70 -4.89 -6.81
N LEU A 76 10.25 -3.72 -6.54
CA LEU A 76 11.35 -3.52 -5.59
C LEU A 76 10.95 -3.95 -4.17
N ILE A 77 9.76 -3.53 -3.72
CA ILE A 77 9.22 -3.90 -2.42
C ILE A 77 9.08 -5.42 -2.32
N ARG A 78 8.54 -6.10 -3.34
CA ARG A 78 8.40 -7.56 -3.33
C ARG A 78 9.76 -8.26 -3.25
N GLU A 79 10.74 -7.78 -3.99
CA GLU A 79 12.09 -8.35 -3.99
C GLU A 79 12.76 -8.28 -2.62
N ARG A 80 12.53 -7.19 -1.87
CA ARG A 80 13.17 -6.89 -0.58
C ARG A 80 12.36 -7.33 0.62
N THR A 81 11.16 -7.91 0.42
CA THR A 81 10.23 -8.25 1.50
C THR A 81 9.99 -9.76 1.57
N ARG A 82 10.04 -10.30 2.77
CA ARG A 82 9.72 -11.72 3.02
C ARG A 82 8.21 -11.97 2.95
N THR A 83 7.41 -11.17 3.66
CA THR A 83 5.95 -11.31 3.74
C THR A 83 5.28 -10.02 3.26
N LEU A 84 4.64 -10.05 2.11
CA LEU A 84 3.93 -8.91 1.53
C LEU A 84 2.43 -9.04 1.75
N VAL A 85 1.84 -7.97 2.31
CA VAL A 85 0.42 -7.89 2.62
C VAL A 85 -0.23 -6.83 1.72
N ALA A 86 -1.24 -7.22 0.95
CA ALA A 86 -2.12 -6.26 0.28
C ALA A 86 -3.07 -5.66 1.33
N PHE A 87 -2.88 -4.36 1.61
CA PHE A 87 -3.49 -3.64 2.71
C PHE A 87 -4.59 -2.69 2.22
N GLY A 88 -5.81 -2.99 2.60
CA GLY A 88 -7.01 -2.23 2.20
C GLY A 88 -7.54 -2.58 0.81
N ASP A 89 -8.77 -2.19 0.54
CA ASP A 89 -9.49 -2.60 -0.68
C ASP A 89 -8.86 -2.07 -1.97
N CYS A 90 -8.16 -0.93 -1.95
CA CYS A 90 -7.48 -0.45 -3.15
C CYS A 90 -6.35 -1.40 -3.58
N ALA A 91 -5.59 -1.97 -2.64
CA ALA A 91 -4.56 -2.96 -2.92
C ALA A 91 -5.15 -4.31 -3.35
N VAL A 92 -6.28 -4.70 -2.73
CA VAL A 92 -6.92 -6.03 -2.91
C VAL A 92 -7.78 -6.08 -4.16
N THR A 93 -8.59 -5.06 -4.44
CA THR A 93 -9.60 -5.07 -5.52
C THR A 93 -9.43 -3.94 -6.55
N GLY A 94 -8.55 -2.97 -6.27
CA GLY A 94 -8.41 -1.73 -7.03
C GLY A 94 -9.39 -0.64 -6.60
N ASN A 95 -10.53 -1.00 -6.01
CA ASN A 95 -11.56 -0.14 -5.42
C ASN A 95 -11.78 1.19 -6.19
N VAL A 96 -11.82 2.34 -5.49
CA VAL A 96 -12.05 3.67 -6.12
C VAL A 96 -11.01 4.01 -7.18
N THR A 97 -9.75 3.64 -6.98
CA THR A 97 -8.69 3.89 -7.95
C THR A 97 -8.97 3.22 -9.29
N ALA A 98 -9.55 2.00 -9.27
CA ALA A 98 -9.89 1.25 -10.47
C ALA A 98 -11.12 1.80 -11.23
N LEU A 99 -11.86 2.77 -10.67
CA LEU A 99 -12.93 3.46 -11.41
C LEU A 99 -12.41 4.14 -12.68
N ARG A 100 -11.14 4.56 -12.68
CA ARG A 100 -10.47 5.07 -13.87
C ARG A 100 -10.46 4.08 -15.03
N ASN A 101 -10.53 2.79 -14.77
CA ASN A 101 -10.50 1.73 -15.79
C ASN A 101 -11.75 1.70 -16.69
N LEU A 102 -12.78 2.47 -16.37
CA LEU A 102 -13.97 2.68 -17.21
C LEU A 102 -13.71 3.61 -18.40
N PHE A 103 -12.59 4.34 -18.38
CA PHE A 103 -12.22 5.34 -19.37
C PHE A 103 -10.82 5.05 -19.92
N ARG A 104 -10.54 5.56 -21.14
CA ARG A 104 -9.17 5.56 -21.67
C ARG A 104 -8.36 6.62 -20.92
N VAL A 105 -7.06 6.35 -20.69
CA VAL A 105 -6.17 7.30 -20.02
C VAL A 105 -6.16 8.66 -20.71
N GLU A 106 -6.12 8.66 -22.04
CA GLU A 106 -6.14 9.87 -22.83
C GLU A 106 -7.41 10.73 -22.60
N ASP A 107 -8.58 10.09 -22.51
CA ASP A 107 -9.84 10.78 -22.26
C ASP A 107 -9.86 11.40 -20.85
N VAL A 108 -9.34 10.68 -19.85
CA VAL A 108 -9.20 11.19 -18.48
C VAL A 108 -8.28 12.43 -18.45
N LEU A 109 -7.11 12.33 -19.05
CA LEU A 109 -6.13 13.42 -19.08
C LEU A 109 -6.66 14.64 -19.83
N ASN A 110 -7.31 14.43 -20.99
CA ASN A 110 -7.94 15.51 -21.74
C ASN A 110 -9.07 16.17 -20.96
N GLY A 111 -9.91 15.38 -20.29
CA GLY A 111 -11.02 15.89 -19.47
C GLY A 111 -10.53 16.78 -18.33
N VAL A 112 -9.41 16.41 -17.69
CA VAL A 112 -8.86 17.18 -16.57
C VAL A 112 -8.07 18.41 -17.04
N TYR A 113 -7.15 18.25 -17.99
CA TYR A 113 -6.16 19.27 -18.30
C TYR A 113 -6.53 20.19 -19.47
N ARG A 114 -7.35 19.71 -20.43
CA ARG A 114 -7.78 20.52 -21.58
C ARG A 114 -9.16 21.13 -21.38
N ALA A 115 -10.10 20.41 -20.80
CA ALA A 115 -11.46 20.92 -20.56
C ALA A 115 -11.52 21.98 -19.46
N ALA A 116 -10.56 22.00 -18.54
CA ALA A 116 -10.50 22.95 -17.43
C ALA A 116 -9.68 24.23 -17.75
N ASP A 117 -9.32 24.48 -19.01
CA ASP A 117 -8.49 25.65 -19.45
C ASP A 117 -7.21 25.82 -18.64
N ILE A 118 -6.60 24.69 -18.22
CA ILE A 118 -5.37 24.72 -17.44
C ILE A 118 -4.21 25.16 -18.32
N VAL A 119 -3.57 26.24 -17.93
CA VAL A 119 -2.40 26.77 -18.63
C VAL A 119 -1.25 25.76 -18.57
N GLY A 120 -0.72 25.38 -19.73
CA GLY A 120 0.38 24.42 -19.85
C GLY A 120 -0.06 23.03 -20.35
N GLY A 121 -1.36 22.73 -20.38
CA GLY A 121 -1.89 21.46 -20.89
C GLY A 121 -1.55 20.23 -20.02
N ILE A 122 -1.53 19.06 -20.65
CA ILE A 122 -1.23 17.81 -19.94
C ILE A 122 0.23 17.80 -19.48
N PRO A 123 0.52 17.65 -18.17
CA PRO A 123 1.89 17.57 -17.68
C PRO A 123 2.65 16.43 -18.37
N SER A 124 3.83 16.72 -18.86
CA SER A 124 4.73 15.75 -19.48
C SER A 124 6.13 15.94 -18.90
N GLY A 125 6.79 14.84 -18.60
CA GLY A 125 8.14 14.85 -18.02
C GLY A 125 8.28 13.64 -17.10
N ASN A 126 8.95 12.60 -17.58
CA ASN A 126 9.06 11.30 -16.88
C ASN A 126 9.77 11.42 -15.52
N ASP A 127 10.53 12.49 -15.29
CA ASP A 127 11.29 12.69 -14.06
C ASP A 127 10.47 13.39 -12.95
N ILE A 128 9.33 13.99 -13.30
CA ILE A 128 8.51 14.76 -12.36
C ILE A 128 7.12 14.16 -12.22
N VAL A 129 6.51 13.73 -13.33
CA VAL A 129 5.15 13.19 -13.36
C VAL A 129 5.18 11.82 -14.03
N PRO A 130 5.00 10.72 -13.26
CA PRO A 130 5.02 9.38 -13.81
C PRO A 130 3.85 9.15 -14.76
N ARG A 131 4.08 8.40 -15.84
CA ARG A 131 3.04 8.04 -16.79
C ARG A 131 2.00 7.15 -16.11
N LEU A 132 0.72 7.45 -16.34
CA LEU A 132 -0.36 6.56 -15.94
C LEU A 132 -0.30 5.25 -16.74
N LEU A 133 -0.51 4.13 -16.06
CA LEU A 133 -0.76 2.86 -16.74
C LEU A 133 -2.10 2.91 -17.48
N GLU A 134 -2.24 2.18 -18.57
CA GLU A 134 -3.51 2.07 -19.30
C GLU A 134 -4.66 1.59 -18.38
N ARG A 135 -4.35 0.73 -17.44
CA ARG A 135 -5.26 0.26 -16.41
C ARG A 135 -4.62 0.35 -15.04
N VAL A 136 -5.43 0.67 -14.04
CA VAL A 136 -5.09 0.48 -12.65
C VAL A 136 -5.12 -1.02 -12.35
N LEU A 137 -4.05 -1.51 -11.74
CA LEU A 137 -3.86 -2.92 -11.40
C LEU A 137 -3.94 -3.11 -9.88
N ARG A 138 -4.44 -4.27 -9.45
CA ARG A 138 -4.34 -4.69 -8.06
C ARG A 138 -2.90 -5.11 -7.76
N VAL A 139 -2.49 -5.11 -6.51
CA VAL A 139 -1.12 -5.50 -6.13
C VAL A 139 -0.78 -6.91 -6.62
N HIS A 140 -1.70 -7.86 -6.46
CA HIS A 140 -1.50 -9.25 -6.89
C HIS A 140 -1.57 -9.49 -8.41
N ASP A 141 -1.98 -8.49 -9.20
CA ASP A 141 -1.84 -8.57 -10.66
C ASP A 141 -0.38 -8.33 -11.10
N VAL A 142 0.46 -7.77 -10.22
CA VAL A 142 1.84 -7.38 -10.54
C VAL A 142 2.86 -8.25 -9.84
N VAL A 143 2.65 -8.57 -8.55
CA VAL A 143 3.58 -9.36 -7.73
C VAL A 143 2.83 -10.38 -6.88
N PRO A 144 3.46 -11.49 -6.49
CA PRO A 144 2.89 -12.42 -5.52
C PRO A 144 2.62 -11.74 -4.18
N VAL A 145 1.44 -11.96 -3.61
CA VAL A 145 0.99 -11.45 -2.31
C VAL A 145 0.82 -12.61 -1.36
N ASP A 146 1.37 -12.51 -0.16
CA ASP A 146 1.32 -13.58 0.84
C ASP A 146 0.03 -13.52 1.66
N HIS A 147 -0.44 -12.31 2.00
CA HIS A 147 -1.66 -12.10 2.78
C HIS A 147 -2.47 -10.91 2.29
N TYR A 148 -3.75 -10.92 2.62
CA TYR A 148 -4.70 -9.86 2.29
C TYR A 148 -5.38 -9.35 3.56
N LEU A 149 -5.39 -8.04 3.74
CA LEU A 149 -6.14 -7.35 4.80
C LEU A 149 -7.13 -6.38 4.16
N PRO A 150 -8.33 -6.86 3.77
CA PRO A 150 -9.34 -6.03 3.12
C PRO A 150 -9.98 -5.03 4.08
N GLY A 151 -10.60 -3.99 3.52
CA GLY A 151 -11.34 -2.94 4.22
C GLY A 151 -11.11 -1.58 3.58
N CYS A 152 -12.05 -0.65 3.72
CA CYS A 152 -11.97 0.68 3.15
C CYS A 152 -12.31 1.77 4.20
N PRO A 153 -11.36 2.00 5.14
CA PRO A 153 -10.19 1.21 5.51
C PRO A 153 -10.53 0.00 6.41
N PRO A 154 -9.61 -0.95 6.62
CA PRO A 154 -9.73 -1.88 7.74
C PRO A 154 -9.63 -1.11 9.06
N SER A 155 -10.35 -1.53 10.11
CA SER A 155 -10.31 -0.83 11.39
C SER A 155 -8.95 -0.99 12.09
N ALA A 156 -8.61 -0.05 12.97
CA ALA A 156 -7.41 -0.12 13.80
C ALA A 156 -7.30 -1.47 14.54
N ASP A 157 -8.41 -1.97 15.12
CA ASP A 157 -8.43 -3.27 15.81
C ASP A 157 -8.09 -4.44 14.86
N ALA A 158 -8.65 -4.43 13.65
CA ALA A 158 -8.36 -5.46 12.66
C ALA A 158 -6.89 -5.41 12.20
N ILE A 159 -6.34 -4.20 12.01
CA ILE A 159 -4.93 -4.00 11.64
C ILE A 159 -4.03 -4.53 12.75
N PHE A 160 -4.30 -4.14 14.00
CA PHE A 160 -3.49 -4.55 15.14
C PHE A 160 -3.51 -6.06 15.34
N GLY A 161 -4.70 -6.67 15.41
CA GLY A 161 -4.85 -8.13 15.55
C GLY A 161 -4.13 -8.90 14.43
N PHE A 162 -4.27 -8.43 13.19
CA PHE A 162 -3.59 -9.03 12.04
C PHE A 162 -2.06 -8.99 12.18
N LEU A 163 -1.51 -7.84 12.58
CA LEU A 163 -0.06 -7.67 12.78
C LEU A 163 0.46 -8.52 13.93
N ILE A 164 -0.26 -8.57 15.05
CA ILE A 164 0.13 -9.42 16.20
C ILE A 164 0.19 -10.89 15.81
N ASP A 165 -0.77 -11.37 15.00
CA ASP A 165 -0.73 -12.74 14.50
C ASP A 165 0.47 -13.01 13.60
N LEU A 166 0.75 -12.13 12.64
CA LEU A 166 1.91 -12.26 11.77
C LEU A 166 3.23 -12.24 12.56
N LEU A 167 3.38 -11.29 13.50
CA LEU A 167 4.58 -11.16 14.32
C LEU A 167 4.80 -12.37 15.23
N ALA A 168 3.71 -13.02 15.66
CA ALA A 168 3.75 -14.25 16.43
C ALA A 168 3.92 -15.53 15.56
N GLY A 169 4.06 -15.39 14.25
CA GLY A 169 4.17 -16.52 13.32
C GLY A 169 2.88 -17.32 13.15
N ARG A 170 1.74 -16.75 13.52
CA ARG A 170 0.42 -17.36 13.34
C ARG A 170 -0.17 -16.91 11.99
N ALA A 171 -1.03 -17.77 11.42
CA ALA A 171 -1.83 -17.35 10.26
C ALA A 171 -2.82 -16.27 10.71
N PRO A 172 -2.75 -15.05 10.14
CA PRO A 172 -3.66 -13.97 10.54
C PRO A 172 -5.08 -14.30 10.09
N VAL A 173 -6.05 -14.06 10.97
CA VAL A 173 -7.46 -14.18 10.65
C VAL A 173 -7.92 -12.83 10.09
N ALA A 174 -8.16 -12.76 8.78
CA ALA A 174 -8.93 -11.67 8.21
C ALA A 174 -10.39 -11.89 8.62
N GLU A 175 -10.87 -11.17 9.64
CA GLU A 175 -12.29 -11.23 10.00
C GLU A 175 -13.13 -10.88 8.78
N GLY A 176 -14.01 -11.82 8.40
CA GLY A 176 -14.88 -11.69 7.23
C GLY A 176 -15.76 -10.47 7.34
N ARG A 177 -15.42 -9.39 6.64
CA ARG A 177 -16.23 -8.19 6.59
C ARG A 177 -17.37 -8.39 5.60
N LYS A 178 -18.56 -8.08 6.07
CA LYS A 178 -19.67 -7.82 5.17
C LYS A 178 -19.40 -6.51 4.45
N PHE A 179 -19.24 -6.55 3.13
CA PHE A 179 -19.23 -5.35 2.30
C PHE A 179 -20.50 -4.55 2.57
N GLY A 180 -20.35 -3.26 2.89
CA GLY A 180 -21.50 -2.35 3.04
C GLY A 180 -22.19 -2.36 4.40
N ALA A 181 -21.53 -2.76 5.47
CA ALA A 181 -22.04 -2.58 6.84
C ALA A 181 -21.46 -1.32 7.48
#